data_247406c2cca9c9ccf4afa9d51e411ad1
#
_entry.id   247406c2cca9c9ccf4afa9d51e411ad1
#
_cell.length_a   1.000
_cell.length_b   1.000
_cell.length_c   1.000
_cell.angle_alpha   90.00
_cell.angle_beta   90.00
_cell.angle_gamma   90.00
#
_symmetry.space_group_name_H-M   'P 1'
#
loop_
_entity.id
_entity.type
_entity.pdbx_description
1 polymer ?
#
loop_
_entity_poly.entity_id
_entity_poly.type
_entity_poly.pdbx_seq_one_letter_code
_entity_poly.pdbx_strand_id
1 'polypeptide(L)'
;KKFRDKSIILVGFGGGFRRTELISIDYEDLEFVPEGLKIAIKRSKTDQYGEGMIKGIPYFNDKNYCPVLNLKKWLEISKIKSGPIFRRFSKGLSLTEKRLTDQSVVLLMKEYLNLAGIENKNFAGHSLRSGFATVAAESGADERSIMAMTGHKTTQMVRRYIREANIFKNNA
;
A
#
# COMPACT_ATOMS: atom_id res chain seq x y z
N LYS A 1 4.93 0.59 -17.73
CA LYS A 1 5.61 0.34 -16.44
C LYS A 1 5.28 1.45 -15.44
N LYS A 2 5.52 2.74 -15.75
CA LYS A 2 5.33 3.88 -14.83
C LYS A 2 3.96 3.89 -14.12
N PHE A 3 2.85 3.63 -14.82
CA PHE A 3 1.51 3.60 -14.20
C PHE A 3 1.36 2.48 -13.19
N ARG A 4 1.87 1.27 -13.49
CA ARG A 4 1.88 0.15 -12.53
C ARG A 4 2.66 0.54 -11.27
N ASP A 5 3.86 1.05 -11.45
CA ASP A 5 4.78 1.35 -10.38
C ASP A 5 4.21 2.45 -9.47
N LYS A 6 3.61 3.49 -10.06
CA LYS A 6 2.90 4.54 -9.33
C LYS A 6 1.72 3.98 -8.53
N SER A 7 0.92 3.07 -9.13
CA SER A 7 -0.18 2.42 -8.43
C SER A 7 0.30 1.55 -7.26
N ILE A 8 1.41 0.81 -7.43
CA ILE A 8 2.01 0.01 -6.35
C ILE A 8 2.36 0.91 -5.14
N ILE A 9 3.03 2.04 -5.40
CA ILE A 9 3.44 2.98 -4.34
C ILE A 9 2.21 3.56 -3.65
N LEU A 10 1.28 4.11 -4.41
CA LEU A 10 0.13 4.83 -3.86
C LEU A 10 -0.85 3.89 -3.14
N VAL A 11 -1.17 2.73 -3.71
CA VAL A 11 -2.03 1.73 -3.06
C VAL A 11 -1.34 1.15 -1.83
N GLY A 12 -0.06 0.80 -1.96
CA GLY A 12 0.73 0.25 -0.85
C GLY A 12 0.81 1.19 0.35
N PHE A 13 1.00 2.49 0.09
CA PHE A 13 1.00 3.54 1.11
C PHE A 13 -0.42 3.80 1.63
N GLY A 14 -1.39 4.16 0.77
CA GLY A 14 -2.73 4.55 1.18
C GLY A 14 -3.53 3.46 1.91
N GLY A 15 -3.23 2.19 1.67
CA GLY A 15 -3.84 1.06 2.38
C GLY A 15 -2.97 0.49 3.51
N GLY A 16 -1.81 1.05 3.79
CA GLY A 16 -0.90 0.55 4.83
C GLY A 16 -0.54 -0.93 4.65
N PHE A 17 -0.34 -1.36 3.40
CA PHE A 17 -0.11 -2.78 3.07
C PHE A 17 1.27 -3.30 3.47
N ARG A 18 1.30 -4.56 3.91
CA ARG A 18 2.54 -5.33 3.81
C ARG A 18 2.83 -5.61 2.33
N ARG A 19 4.09 -5.64 1.93
CA ARG A 19 4.47 -5.90 0.52
C ARG A 19 3.89 -7.22 -0.03
N THR A 20 3.84 -8.27 0.81
CA THR A 20 3.26 -9.56 0.43
C THR A 20 1.74 -9.46 0.23
N GLU A 21 1.02 -8.73 1.08
CA GLU A 21 -0.40 -8.43 0.93
C GLU A 21 -0.65 -7.65 -0.38
N LEU A 22 0.13 -6.59 -0.61
CA LEU A 22 0.00 -5.72 -1.77
C LEU A 22 0.12 -6.48 -3.10
N ILE A 23 1.14 -7.34 -3.21
CA ILE A 23 1.35 -8.10 -4.44
C ILE A 23 0.39 -9.28 -4.59
N SER A 24 -0.26 -9.74 -3.51
CA SER A 24 -1.21 -10.84 -3.56
C SER A 24 -2.59 -10.44 -4.10
N ILE A 25 -2.87 -9.16 -4.22
CA ILE A 25 -4.17 -8.65 -4.67
C ILE A 25 -4.46 -9.13 -6.10
N ASP A 26 -5.64 -9.73 -6.27
CA ASP A 26 -6.22 -10.09 -7.55
C ASP A 26 -7.29 -9.08 -7.96
N TYR A 27 -7.64 -9.07 -9.23
CA TYR A 27 -8.70 -8.20 -9.75
C TYR A 27 -10.04 -8.45 -9.04
N GLU A 28 -10.32 -9.71 -8.73
CA GLU A 28 -11.53 -10.19 -8.07
C GLU A 28 -11.62 -9.74 -6.59
N ASP A 29 -10.50 -9.28 -6.01
CA ASP A 29 -10.46 -8.76 -4.64
C ASP A 29 -10.86 -7.28 -4.55
N LEU A 30 -11.12 -6.61 -5.69
CA LEU A 30 -11.38 -5.18 -5.77
C LEU A 30 -12.87 -4.89 -5.87
N GLU A 31 -13.38 -4.04 -4.99
CA GLU A 31 -14.72 -3.47 -5.06
C GLU A 31 -14.62 -1.94 -5.07
N PHE A 32 -14.90 -1.33 -6.22
CA PHE A 32 -14.95 0.14 -6.33
C PHE A 32 -16.32 0.65 -5.90
N VAL A 33 -16.34 1.52 -4.92
CA VAL A 33 -17.55 2.12 -4.33
C VAL A 33 -17.49 3.67 -4.44
N PRO A 34 -18.61 4.39 -4.25
CA PRO A 34 -18.59 5.85 -4.30
C PRO A 34 -17.58 6.50 -3.36
N GLU A 35 -17.35 5.92 -2.19
CA GLU A 35 -16.44 6.44 -1.16
C GLU A 35 -14.97 6.14 -1.47
N GLY A 36 -14.68 5.12 -2.32
CA GLY A 36 -13.30 4.71 -2.61
C GLY A 36 -13.16 3.31 -3.17
N LEU A 37 -12.22 2.56 -2.61
CA LEU A 37 -11.88 1.20 -3.01
C LEU A 37 -11.84 0.30 -1.78
N LYS A 38 -12.60 -0.78 -1.78
CA LYS A 38 -12.47 -1.90 -0.85
C LYS A 38 -11.61 -2.98 -1.47
N ILE A 39 -10.68 -3.52 -0.68
CA ILE A 39 -9.77 -4.59 -1.10
C ILE A 39 -9.87 -5.74 -0.11
N ALA A 40 -10.29 -6.91 -0.58
CA ALA A 40 -10.31 -8.13 0.20
C ALA A 40 -8.89 -8.73 0.30
N ILE A 41 -8.40 -8.95 1.51
CA ILE A 41 -7.12 -9.60 1.78
C ILE A 41 -7.41 -11.03 2.25
N LYS A 42 -7.28 -11.99 1.34
CA LYS A 42 -7.61 -13.41 1.58
C LYS A 42 -6.68 -14.07 2.59
N ARG A 43 -5.41 -13.65 2.68
CA ARG A 43 -4.41 -14.18 3.61
C ARG A 43 -3.46 -13.08 4.07
N SER A 44 -3.33 -12.91 5.38
CA SER A 44 -2.31 -12.10 6.02
C SER A 44 -1.40 -13.00 6.87
N LYS A 45 -0.11 -12.66 7.00
CA LYS A 45 0.83 -13.39 7.87
C LYS A 45 0.35 -13.50 9.32
N THR A 46 -0.59 -12.65 9.71
CA THR A 46 -1.16 -12.58 11.07
C THR A 46 -2.55 -13.18 11.17
N ASP A 47 -3.14 -13.61 10.06
CA ASP A 47 -4.46 -14.24 10.01
C ASP A 47 -4.29 -15.76 10.13
N GLN A 48 -4.28 -16.24 11.37
CA GLN A 48 -4.13 -17.67 11.67
C GLN A 48 -5.41 -18.47 11.41
N TYR A 49 -6.56 -17.80 11.38
CA TYR A 49 -7.88 -18.44 11.23
C TYR A 49 -8.43 -18.31 9.79
N GLY A 50 -7.76 -17.57 8.90
CA GLY A 50 -8.21 -17.40 7.53
C GLY A 50 -9.49 -16.59 7.37
N GLU A 51 -9.83 -15.74 8.34
CA GLU A 51 -11.04 -14.90 8.31
C GLU A 51 -10.95 -13.81 7.22
N GLY A 52 -9.74 -13.53 6.74
CA GLY A 52 -9.49 -12.45 5.81
C GLY A 52 -9.67 -11.07 6.43
N MET A 53 -9.43 -10.04 5.66
CA MET A 53 -9.68 -8.66 6.10
C MET A 53 -10.06 -7.81 4.89
N ILE A 54 -10.93 -6.82 5.08
CA ILE A 54 -11.25 -5.83 4.06
C ILE A 54 -10.54 -4.53 4.43
N LYS A 55 -9.82 -3.95 3.48
CA LYS A 55 -9.22 -2.61 3.60
C LYS A 55 -9.97 -1.63 2.73
N GLY A 56 -10.35 -0.49 3.31
CA GLY A 56 -10.97 0.63 2.60
C GLY A 56 -9.96 1.73 2.32
N ILE A 57 -9.80 2.11 1.07
CA ILE A 57 -8.96 3.25 0.65
C ILE A 57 -9.88 4.33 0.10
N PRO A 58 -10.02 5.50 0.76
CA PRO A 58 -10.88 6.58 0.26
C PRO A 58 -10.29 7.25 -0.98
N TYR A 59 -11.11 7.99 -1.71
CA TYR A 59 -10.60 8.93 -2.71
C TYR A 59 -9.82 10.05 -2.01
N PHE A 60 -8.67 10.42 -2.59
CA PHE A 60 -7.89 11.58 -2.13
C PHE A 60 -8.30 12.84 -2.92
N ASN A 61 -8.21 14.00 -2.28
CA ASN A 61 -8.52 15.28 -2.92
C ASN A 61 -7.61 15.54 -4.12
N ASP A 62 -6.31 15.29 -3.99
CA ASP A 62 -5.37 15.38 -5.11
C ASP A 62 -5.49 14.14 -6.00
N LYS A 63 -6.09 14.33 -7.19
CA LYS A 63 -6.27 13.28 -8.19
C LYS A 63 -4.96 12.64 -8.64
N ASN A 64 -3.85 13.39 -8.65
CA ASN A 64 -2.56 12.89 -9.07
C ASN A 64 -2.01 11.84 -8.10
N TYR A 65 -2.27 12.02 -6.81
CA TYR A 65 -1.80 11.13 -5.74
C TYR A 65 -2.90 10.22 -5.19
N CYS A 66 -4.09 10.24 -5.76
CA CYS A 66 -5.19 9.38 -5.34
C CYS A 66 -4.90 7.91 -5.69
N PRO A 67 -4.78 7.00 -4.70
CA PRO A 67 -4.50 5.57 -4.92
C PRO A 67 -5.55 4.93 -5.82
N VAL A 68 -6.83 5.25 -5.56
CA VAL A 68 -7.98 4.65 -6.27
C VAL A 68 -7.97 5.04 -7.75
N LEU A 69 -7.78 6.32 -8.07
CA LEU A 69 -7.76 6.79 -9.45
C LEU A 69 -6.53 6.26 -10.22
N ASN A 70 -5.36 6.20 -9.56
CA ASN A 70 -4.16 5.66 -10.19
C ASN A 70 -4.28 4.15 -10.42
N LEU A 71 -4.93 3.40 -9.53
CA LEU A 71 -5.20 1.98 -9.76
C LEU A 71 -6.19 1.78 -10.91
N LYS A 72 -7.31 2.53 -10.95
CA LYS A 72 -8.25 2.50 -12.09
C LYS A 72 -7.53 2.74 -13.41
N LYS A 73 -6.67 3.77 -13.45
CA LYS A 73 -5.87 4.09 -14.65
C LYS A 73 -4.91 2.97 -15.04
N TRP A 74 -4.28 2.35 -14.07
CA TRP A 74 -3.43 1.18 -14.32
C TRP A 74 -4.24 0.01 -14.90
N LEU A 75 -5.38 -0.34 -14.33
CA LEU A 75 -6.25 -1.42 -14.80
C LEU A 75 -6.77 -1.15 -16.22
N GLU A 76 -7.15 0.10 -16.51
CA GLU A 76 -7.57 0.54 -17.86
C GLU A 76 -6.46 0.32 -18.91
N ILE A 77 -5.23 0.80 -18.60
CA ILE A 77 -4.08 0.71 -19.52
C ILE A 77 -3.62 -0.73 -19.70
N SER A 78 -3.59 -1.51 -18.61
CA SER A 78 -3.12 -2.90 -18.63
C SER A 78 -4.15 -3.87 -19.18
N LYS A 79 -5.41 -3.47 -19.25
CA LYS A 79 -6.56 -4.31 -19.64
C LYS A 79 -6.71 -5.58 -18.78
N ILE A 80 -6.20 -5.53 -17.54
CA ILE A 80 -6.33 -6.63 -16.58
C ILE A 80 -7.79 -6.70 -16.12
N LYS A 81 -8.42 -7.87 -16.26
CA LYS A 81 -9.81 -8.15 -15.85
C LYS A 81 -9.93 -9.39 -14.98
N SER A 82 -8.81 -10.05 -14.66
CA SER A 82 -8.78 -11.24 -13.78
C SER A 82 -7.38 -11.49 -13.25
N GLY A 83 -7.28 -12.15 -12.11
CA GLY A 83 -6.02 -12.55 -11.48
C GLY A 83 -5.14 -11.38 -11.02
N PRO A 84 -3.82 -11.56 -10.94
CA PRO A 84 -2.91 -10.58 -10.32
C PRO A 84 -3.01 -9.19 -10.96
N ILE A 85 -3.27 -8.16 -10.14
CA ILE A 85 -3.30 -6.77 -10.63
C ILE A 85 -1.90 -6.19 -10.84
N PHE A 86 -0.91 -6.66 -10.10
CA PHE A 86 0.48 -6.25 -10.24
C PHE A 86 1.31 -7.37 -10.86
N ARG A 87 1.51 -7.28 -12.17
CA ARG A 87 2.18 -8.28 -13.01
C ARG A 87 3.60 -7.85 -13.37
N ARG A 88 4.43 -8.83 -13.72
CA ARG A 88 5.80 -8.61 -14.20
C ARG A 88 5.77 -8.13 -15.65
N PHE A 89 6.79 -7.36 -16.01
CA PHE A 89 7.14 -7.11 -17.40
C PHE A 89 8.22 -8.10 -17.84
N SER A 90 8.15 -8.56 -19.09
CA SER A 90 9.23 -9.30 -19.74
C SER A 90 10.44 -8.39 -20.03
N LYS A 91 11.56 -8.95 -20.45
CA LYS A 91 12.74 -8.19 -20.89
C LYS A 91 12.40 -7.21 -22.03
N GLY A 92 11.45 -7.56 -22.90
CA GLY A 92 10.94 -6.72 -23.99
C GLY A 92 9.83 -5.75 -23.57
N LEU A 93 9.67 -5.48 -22.28
CA LEU A 93 8.66 -4.57 -21.70
C LEU A 93 7.19 -4.94 -21.99
N SER A 94 6.90 -6.15 -22.43
CA SER A 94 5.55 -6.66 -22.56
C SER A 94 5.01 -7.11 -21.19
N LEU A 95 3.76 -6.77 -20.89
CA LEU A 95 3.10 -7.22 -19.66
C LEU A 95 2.83 -8.71 -19.72
N THR A 96 3.25 -9.45 -18.69
CA THR A 96 3.00 -10.89 -18.56
C THR A 96 1.83 -11.16 -17.62
N GLU A 97 1.33 -12.40 -17.59
CA GLU A 97 0.32 -12.82 -16.61
C GLU A 97 0.91 -13.15 -15.23
N LYS A 98 2.24 -13.20 -15.11
CA LYS A 98 2.93 -13.59 -13.89
C LYS A 98 2.88 -12.47 -12.83
N ARG A 99 2.47 -12.83 -11.62
CA ARG A 99 2.47 -11.94 -10.44
C ARG A 99 3.85 -11.36 -10.18
N LEU A 100 3.88 -10.08 -9.78
CA LEU A 100 5.10 -9.44 -9.28
C LEU A 100 5.54 -10.11 -7.97
N THR A 101 6.83 -10.15 -7.68
CA THR A 101 7.33 -10.64 -6.39
C THR A 101 7.36 -9.52 -5.36
N ASP A 102 7.27 -9.88 -4.09
CA ASP A 102 7.40 -8.94 -2.98
C ASP A 102 8.77 -8.24 -2.96
N GLN A 103 9.83 -8.94 -3.35
CA GLN A 103 11.16 -8.36 -3.50
C GLN A 103 11.20 -7.27 -4.59
N SER A 104 10.42 -7.43 -5.67
CA SER A 104 10.32 -6.43 -6.73
C SER A 104 9.76 -5.09 -6.22
N VAL A 105 8.91 -5.10 -5.19
CA VAL A 105 8.41 -3.86 -4.57
C VAL A 105 9.55 -3.09 -3.90
N VAL A 106 10.45 -3.79 -3.20
CA VAL A 106 11.61 -3.15 -2.55
C VAL A 106 12.54 -2.54 -3.59
N LEU A 107 12.85 -3.30 -4.65
CA LEU A 107 13.72 -2.82 -5.73
C LEU A 107 13.13 -1.60 -6.44
N LEU A 108 11.83 -1.65 -6.74
CA LEU A 108 11.08 -0.54 -7.33
C LEU A 108 11.17 0.72 -6.44
N MET A 109 10.91 0.59 -5.15
CA MET A 109 10.99 1.72 -4.22
C MET A 109 12.39 2.32 -4.17
N LYS A 110 13.42 1.47 -4.12
CA LYS A 110 14.83 1.93 -4.14
C LYS A 110 15.18 2.65 -5.45
N GLU A 111 14.68 2.16 -6.59
CA GLU A 111 14.85 2.80 -7.91
C GLU A 111 14.27 4.22 -7.88
N TYR A 112 13.00 4.38 -7.41
CA TYR A 112 12.35 5.70 -7.38
C TYR A 112 12.95 6.64 -6.34
N LEU A 113 13.38 6.15 -5.18
CA LEU A 113 14.09 6.96 -4.18
C LEU A 113 15.42 7.49 -4.73
N ASN A 114 16.19 6.65 -5.41
CA ASN A 114 17.43 7.07 -6.08
C ASN A 114 17.17 8.14 -7.15
N LEU A 115 16.14 7.96 -7.99
CA LEU A 115 15.75 8.95 -9.00
C LEU A 115 15.31 10.29 -8.38
N ALA A 116 14.77 10.25 -7.15
CA ALA A 116 14.39 11.44 -6.40
C ALA A 116 15.55 12.06 -5.60
N GLY A 117 16.77 11.48 -5.65
CA GLY A 117 17.91 11.93 -4.85
C GLY A 117 17.77 11.66 -3.34
N ILE A 118 16.89 10.74 -2.94
CA ILE A 118 16.62 10.41 -1.54
C ILE A 118 17.46 9.18 -1.14
N GLU A 119 18.16 9.30 0.00
CA GLU A 119 18.93 8.18 0.53
C GLU A 119 18.01 6.99 0.89
N ASN A 120 18.35 5.80 0.36
CA ASN A 120 17.48 4.62 0.49
C ASN A 120 18.05 3.51 1.38
N LYS A 121 19.14 3.75 2.11
CA LYS A 121 19.81 2.74 2.96
C LYS A 121 18.87 2.12 3.98
N ASN A 122 17.99 2.94 4.56
CA ASN A 122 17.04 2.51 5.60
C ASN A 122 15.70 2.06 5.04
N PHE A 123 15.52 2.08 3.69
CA PHE A 123 14.27 1.64 3.10
C PHE A 123 14.17 0.11 3.08
N ALA A 124 13.16 -0.42 3.76
CA ALA A 124 12.91 -1.84 3.93
C ALA A 124 11.50 -2.24 3.47
N GLY A 125 11.19 -3.52 3.50
CA GLY A 125 9.91 -4.06 3.03
C GLY A 125 8.66 -3.59 3.79
N HIS A 126 8.83 -2.91 4.93
CA HIS A 126 7.73 -2.35 5.74
C HIS A 126 7.58 -0.83 5.61
N SER A 127 8.43 -0.16 4.81
CA SER A 127 8.49 1.30 4.79
C SER A 127 7.21 1.98 4.31
N LEU A 128 6.49 1.41 3.33
CA LEU A 128 5.20 1.95 2.90
C LEU A 128 4.17 1.92 4.03
N ARG A 129 4.11 0.81 4.76
CA ARG A 129 3.19 0.62 5.88
C ARG A 129 3.56 1.47 7.10
N SER A 130 4.85 1.55 7.46
CA SER A 130 5.29 2.43 8.54
C SER A 130 5.07 3.90 8.19
N GLY A 131 5.35 4.31 6.94
CA GLY A 131 5.04 5.65 6.47
C GLY A 131 3.56 6.00 6.56
N PHE A 132 2.66 5.08 6.16
CA PHE A 132 1.22 5.26 6.38
C PHE A 132 0.89 5.45 7.86
N ALA A 133 1.40 4.57 8.73
CA ALA A 133 1.10 4.64 10.17
C ALA A 133 1.60 5.96 10.80
N THR A 134 2.79 6.43 10.39
CA THR A 134 3.34 7.72 10.83
C THR A 134 2.47 8.89 10.40
N VAL A 135 2.14 8.98 9.09
CA VAL A 135 1.31 10.08 8.57
C VAL A 135 -0.10 10.07 9.17
N ALA A 136 -0.70 8.88 9.34
CA ALA A 136 -2.00 8.75 9.99
C ALA A 136 -1.96 9.26 11.45
N ALA A 137 -0.91 8.90 12.19
CA ALA A 137 -0.70 9.39 13.57
C ALA A 137 -0.48 10.91 13.61
N GLU A 138 0.33 11.47 12.72
CA GLU A 138 0.56 12.91 12.57
C GLU A 138 -0.73 13.67 12.25
N SER A 139 -1.61 13.07 11.45
CA SER A 139 -2.93 13.59 11.10
C SER A 139 -3.98 13.44 12.22
N GLY A 140 -3.62 12.83 13.36
CA GLY A 140 -4.50 12.68 14.52
C GLY A 140 -5.43 11.48 14.46
N ALA A 141 -5.17 10.49 13.59
CA ALA A 141 -5.94 9.25 13.58
C ALA A 141 -5.75 8.48 14.89
N ASP A 142 -6.83 7.90 15.41
CA ASP A 142 -6.78 7.10 16.64
C ASP A 142 -6.08 5.73 16.44
N GLU A 143 -5.64 5.13 17.56
CA GLU A 143 -4.93 3.85 17.56
C GLU A 143 -5.72 2.75 16.83
N ARG A 144 -7.04 2.68 17.03
CA ARG A 144 -7.89 1.61 16.47
C ARG A 144 -7.99 1.73 14.97
N SER A 145 -8.16 2.96 14.46
CA SER A 145 -8.18 3.23 13.02
C SER A 145 -6.87 2.86 12.35
N ILE A 146 -5.73 3.22 12.95
CA ILE A 146 -4.41 2.83 12.42
C ILE A 146 -4.23 1.32 12.46
N MET A 147 -4.65 0.66 13.56
CA MET A 147 -4.59 -0.80 13.70
C MET A 147 -5.46 -1.51 12.67
N ALA A 148 -6.68 -1.04 12.45
CA ALA A 148 -7.61 -1.61 11.47
C ALA A 148 -6.99 -1.59 10.06
N MET A 149 -6.42 -0.45 9.65
CA MET A 149 -5.79 -0.32 8.33
C MET A 149 -4.50 -1.09 8.20
N THR A 150 -3.68 -1.08 9.23
CA THR A 150 -2.37 -1.74 9.18
C THR A 150 -2.43 -3.21 9.58
N GLY A 151 -3.47 -3.69 10.29
CA GLY A 151 -3.57 -5.04 10.84
C GLY A 151 -2.48 -5.33 11.88
N HIS A 152 -2.13 -4.34 12.72
CA HIS A 152 -1.29 -4.56 13.89
C HIS A 152 -2.12 -5.25 14.98
N LYS A 153 -1.59 -6.33 15.58
CA LYS A 153 -2.29 -7.08 16.62
C LYS A 153 -2.25 -6.41 18.00
N THR A 154 -1.26 -5.54 18.23
CA THR A 154 -1.07 -4.89 19.53
C THR A 154 -1.01 -3.37 19.39
N THR A 155 -1.60 -2.68 20.35
CA THR A 155 -1.54 -1.22 20.44
C THR A 155 -0.11 -0.71 20.64
N GLN A 156 0.74 -1.48 21.29
CA GLN A 156 2.14 -1.11 21.55
C GLN A 156 2.92 -0.79 20.27
N MET A 157 2.67 -1.53 19.18
CA MET A 157 3.34 -1.28 17.89
C MET A 157 2.88 0.04 17.27
N VAL A 158 1.60 0.39 17.43
CA VAL A 158 1.03 1.64 16.88
C VAL A 158 1.40 2.84 17.76
N ARG A 159 1.43 2.69 19.08
CA ARG A 159 1.81 3.74 20.04
C ARG A 159 3.20 4.32 19.78
N ARG A 160 4.11 3.52 19.20
CA ARG A 160 5.42 4.04 18.80
C ARG A 160 5.26 5.15 17.75
N TYR A 161 4.46 4.91 16.70
CA TYR A 161 4.22 5.92 15.65
C TYR A 161 3.51 7.16 16.21
N ILE A 162 2.54 6.97 17.11
CA ILE A 162 1.80 8.07 17.75
C ILE A 162 2.72 8.92 18.63
N ARG A 163 3.60 8.29 19.40
CA ARG A 163 4.57 9.02 20.23
C ARG A 163 5.55 9.83 19.38
N GLU A 164 6.10 9.23 18.33
CA GLU A 164 7.00 9.91 17.39
C GLU A 164 6.28 11.09 16.71
N ALA A 165 5.04 10.95 16.30
CA ALA A 165 4.23 12.01 15.70
C ALA A 165 3.89 13.17 16.66
N ASN A 166 3.78 12.88 17.96
CA ASN A 166 3.38 13.86 18.98
C ASN A 166 4.56 14.49 19.71
N ILE A 167 5.79 14.19 19.33
CA ILE A 167 7.01 14.69 20.01
C ILE A 167 7.04 16.22 20.13
N PHE A 168 6.45 16.93 19.16
CA PHE A 168 6.38 18.41 19.16
C PHE A 168 4.98 18.97 19.49
N LYS A 169 3.96 18.11 19.67
CA LYS A 169 2.57 18.55 19.89
C LYS A 169 2.21 18.71 21.38
N ASN A 170 2.95 18.02 22.28
CA ASN A 170 2.63 17.95 23.71
C ASN A 170 3.78 18.47 24.60
N ASN A 171 4.48 19.50 24.16
CA ASN A 171 5.61 20.12 24.89
C ASN A 171 5.20 21.37 25.67
N ALA A 172 3.96 21.43 26.17
CA ALA A 172 3.50 22.46 27.07
C ALA A 172 3.34 21.94 28.50
#